data_2b94ca602eda9414db55e0315ca963df
#
_entry.id   2b94ca602eda9414db55e0315ca963df
#
_cell.length_a   1.000
_cell.length_b   1.000
_cell.length_c   1.000
_cell.angle_alpha   90.00
_cell.angle_beta   90.00
_cell.angle_gamma   90.00
#
_symmetry.space_group_name_H-M   'P 1'
#
loop_
_entity.id
_entity.type
_entity.pdbx_description
1 polymer ?
#
loop_
_entity_poly.entity_id
_entity_poly.type
_entity_poly.pdbx_seq_one_letter_code
_entity_poly.pdbx_strand_id
1 'polypeptide(L)'
;MTLTGCDRTSDSARTLKLAHGLDTTHPVHKAMEFMAEKVKEKSLGRLRIDIYPSEQLGNEKECIEALQLGYLAMTKTSASPMEGFVPKIRIFGIPYLFRDAEHFWKV
;
A
#
# COMPACT_ATOMS: atom_id res chain seq x y z
N MET A 1 38.96 13.98 -30.79
CA MET A 1 38.57 13.21 -29.59
C MET A 1 37.16 13.62 -29.19
N THR A 2 36.17 12.89 -29.65
CA THR A 2 34.75 13.16 -29.32
C THR A 2 34.40 12.37 -28.07
N LEU A 3 34.24 13.07 -26.95
CA LEU A 3 33.66 12.51 -25.73
C LEU A 3 32.16 12.40 -25.95
N THR A 4 31.71 11.21 -26.32
CA THR A 4 30.30 10.82 -26.25
C THR A 4 29.93 10.73 -24.78
N GLY A 5 29.32 11.78 -24.26
CA GLY A 5 28.67 11.73 -22.96
C GLY A 5 27.63 10.65 -22.97
N CYS A 6 27.79 9.64 -22.11
CA CYS A 6 26.72 8.71 -21.79
C CYS A 6 25.59 9.51 -21.16
N ASP A 7 24.59 9.79 -21.95
CA ASP A 7 23.31 10.28 -21.50
C ASP A 7 22.67 9.14 -20.67
N ARG A 8 22.97 9.14 -19.37
CA ARG A 8 22.26 8.31 -18.40
C ARG A 8 20.92 8.95 -18.13
N THR A 9 20.06 8.96 -19.11
CA THR A 9 18.63 8.92 -18.82
C THR A 9 18.33 7.52 -18.30
N SER A 10 18.75 7.25 -17.07
CA SER A 10 18.25 6.11 -16.33
C SER A 10 16.81 6.45 -15.97
N ASP A 11 15.91 6.21 -16.89
CA ASP A 11 14.48 6.08 -16.66
C ASP A 11 14.27 4.76 -15.92
N SER A 12 14.92 4.65 -14.74
CA SER A 12 14.81 3.49 -13.88
C SER A 12 13.45 3.53 -13.24
N ALA A 13 12.56 2.62 -13.66
CA ALA A 13 11.25 2.44 -13.05
C ALA A 13 11.39 2.34 -11.52
N ARG A 14 10.69 3.20 -10.79
CA ARG A 14 10.65 3.14 -9.33
C ARG A 14 9.64 2.09 -8.91
N THR A 15 10.11 1.08 -8.18
CA THR A 15 9.25 0.01 -7.66
C THR A 15 8.84 0.30 -6.22
N LEU A 16 7.53 0.26 -5.97
CA LEU A 16 6.93 0.41 -4.65
C LEU A 16 6.47 -0.97 -4.18
N LYS A 17 6.87 -1.37 -2.99
CA LYS A 17 6.43 -2.62 -2.38
C LYS A 17 5.14 -2.41 -1.62
N LEU A 18 4.12 -3.23 -1.90
CA LEU A 18 2.84 -3.27 -1.20
C LEU A 18 2.66 -4.64 -0.54
N ALA A 19 2.48 -4.68 0.76
CA ALA A 19 2.26 -5.91 1.50
C ALA A 19 0.85 -5.99 2.10
N HIS A 20 0.31 -7.20 2.20
CA HIS A 20 -0.95 -7.47 2.88
C HIS A 20 -1.06 -8.94 3.33
N GLY A 21 -1.96 -9.20 4.29
CA GLY A 21 -2.16 -10.54 4.84
C GLY A 21 -3.25 -11.37 4.15
N LEU A 22 -3.88 -10.86 3.10
CA LEU A 22 -4.98 -11.55 2.44
C LEU A 22 -4.47 -12.55 1.40
N ASP A 23 -5.29 -13.57 1.15
CA ASP A 23 -5.10 -14.57 0.10
C ASP A 23 -5.20 -13.94 -1.31
N THR A 24 -4.54 -14.55 -2.28
CA THR A 24 -4.55 -14.09 -3.69
C THR A 24 -5.90 -14.23 -4.37
N THR A 25 -6.79 -15.08 -3.86
CA THR A 25 -8.18 -15.22 -4.36
C THR A 25 -9.10 -14.13 -3.84
N HIS A 26 -8.68 -13.40 -2.81
CA HIS A 26 -9.51 -12.40 -2.15
C HIS A 26 -9.78 -11.18 -3.08
N PRO A 27 -11.03 -10.68 -3.15
CA PRO A 27 -11.37 -9.55 -4.02
C PRO A 27 -10.52 -8.30 -3.82
N VAL A 28 -10.08 -8.03 -2.59
CA VAL A 28 -9.20 -6.89 -2.27
C VAL A 28 -7.82 -7.07 -2.90
N HIS A 29 -7.27 -8.30 -2.95
CA HIS A 29 -6.01 -8.57 -3.66
C HIS A 29 -6.15 -8.25 -5.14
N LYS A 30 -7.22 -8.72 -5.78
CA LYS A 30 -7.50 -8.43 -7.21
C LYS A 30 -7.65 -6.94 -7.48
N ALA A 31 -8.26 -6.20 -6.56
CA ALA A 31 -8.36 -4.74 -6.66
C ALA A 31 -6.98 -4.06 -6.57
N MET A 32 -6.07 -4.59 -5.75
CA MET A 32 -4.69 -4.08 -5.69
C MET A 32 -3.90 -4.40 -6.94
N GLU A 33 -4.08 -5.58 -7.55
CA GLU A 33 -3.50 -5.92 -8.85
C GLU A 33 -3.97 -4.95 -9.93
N PHE A 34 -5.28 -4.70 -9.98
CA PHE A 34 -5.85 -3.72 -10.91
C PHE A 34 -5.26 -2.32 -10.70
N MET A 35 -5.12 -1.88 -9.44
CA MET A 35 -4.48 -0.62 -9.10
C MET A 35 -3.02 -0.59 -9.57
N ALA A 36 -2.27 -1.66 -9.36
CA ALA A 36 -0.86 -1.77 -9.78
C ALA A 36 -0.71 -1.65 -11.30
N GLU A 37 -1.58 -2.31 -12.06
CA GLU A 37 -1.61 -2.18 -13.52
C GLU A 37 -1.94 -0.74 -13.97
N LYS A 38 -2.93 -0.10 -13.35
CA LYS A 38 -3.31 1.28 -13.66
C LYS A 38 -2.21 2.29 -13.34
N VAL A 39 -1.48 2.10 -12.24
CA VAL A 39 -0.33 2.92 -11.89
C VAL A 39 0.79 2.76 -12.93
N LYS A 40 1.09 1.54 -13.34
CA LYS A 40 2.07 1.26 -14.38
C LYS A 40 1.69 1.92 -15.71
N GLU A 41 0.45 1.75 -16.14
CA GLU A 41 -0.11 2.34 -17.37
C GLU A 41 -0.02 3.88 -17.35
N LYS A 42 -0.57 4.51 -16.30
CA LYS A 42 -0.62 5.96 -16.18
C LYS A 42 0.73 6.63 -15.99
N SER A 43 1.68 5.94 -15.37
CA SER A 43 3.05 6.43 -15.19
C SER A 43 3.96 6.14 -16.39
N LEU A 44 3.43 5.54 -17.45
CA LEU A 44 4.22 5.10 -18.63
C LEU A 44 5.37 4.16 -18.22
N GLY A 45 5.10 3.28 -17.25
CA GLY A 45 6.08 2.32 -16.73
C GLY A 45 7.09 2.90 -15.73
N ARG A 46 7.04 4.19 -15.41
CA ARG A 46 7.97 4.83 -14.46
C ARG A 46 7.73 4.45 -13.00
N LEU A 47 6.49 4.06 -12.66
CA LEU A 47 6.13 3.52 -11.35
C LEU A 47 5.60 2.10 -11.51
N ARG A 48 6.03 1.22 -10.62
CA ARG A 48 5.56 -0.15 -10.52
C ARG A 48 5.21 -0.45 -9.07
N ILE A 49 4.20 -1.27 -8.86
CA ILE A 49 3.81 -1.77 -7.53
C ILE A 49 4.00 -3.28 -7.54
N ASP A 50 4.88 -3.77 -6.69
CA ASP A 50 5.06 -5.19 -6.43
C ASP A 50 4.23 -5.57 -5.20
N ILE A 51 3.31 -6.52 -5.37
CA ILE A 51 2.38 -6.94 -4.33
C ILE A 51 2.88 -8.22 -3.66
N TYR A 52 2.91 -8.20 -2.34
CA TYR A 52 3.31 -9.31 -1.47
C TYR A 52 2.11 -9.74 -0.62
N PRO A 53 1.32 -10.74 -1.08
CA PRO A 53 0.14 -11.23 -0.37
C PRO A 53 0.48 -12.21 0.76
N SER A 54 -0.53 -12.69 1.47
CA SER A 54 -0.45 -13.82 2.41
C SER A 54 0.64 -13.69 3.48
N GLU A 55 0.82 -12.47 4.02
CA GLU A 55 1.82 -12.18 5.06
C GLU A 55 3.28 -12.49 4.68
N GLN A 56 3.61 -12.51 3.39
CA GLN A 56 4.98 -12.80 2.93
C GLN A 56 6.04 -11.86 3.53
N LEU A 57 5.67 -10.61 3.81
CA LEU A 57 6.56 -9.60 4.42
C LEU A 57 6.23 -9.34 5.90
N GLY A 58 5.44 -10.20 6.52
CA GLY A 58 5.03 -10.10 7.91
C GLY A 58 3.54 -9.83 8.09
N ASN A 59 3.09 -9.88 9.34
CA ASN A 59 1.72 -9.57 9.72
C ASN A 59 1.41 -8.06 9.60
N GLU A 60 0.14 -7.67 9.81
CA GLU A 60 -0.28 -6.27 9.66
C GLU A 60 0.54 -5.29 10.53
N LYS A 61 0.86 -5.66 11.78
CA LYS A 61 1.66 -4.84 12.69
C LYS A 61 3.09 -4.68 12.19
N GLU A 62 3.74 -5.77 11.79
CA GLU A 62 5.10 -5.77 11.24
C GLU A 62 5.18 -4.95 9.95
N CYS A 63 4.16 -5.03 9.09
CA CYS A 63 4.08 -4.20 7.90
C CYS A 63 3.96 -2.70 8.22
N ILE A 64 3.21 -2.31 9.26
CA ILE A 64 3.14 -0.91 9.71
C ILE A 64 4.49 -0.44 10.25
N GLU A 65 5.17 -1.26 11.03
CA GLU A 65 6.53 -0.96 11.51
C GLU A 65 7.53 -0.82 10.34
N ALA A 66 7.44 -1.70 9.34
CA ALA A 66 8.27 -1.62 8.12
C ALA A 66 8.01 -0.34 7.32
N LEU A 67 6.78 0.16 7.28
CA LEU A 67 6.44 1.47 6.71
C LEU A 67 7.14 2.61 7.43
N GLN A 68 7.11 2.60 8.77
CA GLN A 68 7.76 3.64 9.59
C GLN A 68 9.28 3.66 9.39
N LEU A 69 9.89 2.49 9.18
CA LEU A 69 11.32 2.33 8.93
C LEU A 69 11.71 2.58 7.46
N GLY A 70 10.75 2.72 6.56
CA GLY A 70 11.00 2.97 5.14
C GLY A 70 11.34 1.72 4.31
N TYR A 71 11.19 0.51 4.84
CA TYR A 71 11.41 -0.74 4.11
C TYR A 71 10.24 -1.14 3.21
N LEU A 72 9.06 -0.61 3.51
CA LEU A 72 7.82 -0.86 2.77
C LEU A 72 7.22 0.47 2.34
N ALA A 73 6.67 0.54 1.14
CA ALA A 73 6.06 1.76 0.62
C ALA A 73 4.55 1.83 0.89
N MET A 74 3.89 0.69 0.89
CA MET A 74 2.43 0.59 1.01
C MET A 74 2.04 -0.67 1.78
N THR A 75 0.98 -0.60 2.55
CA THR A 75 0.33 -1.79 3.13
C THR A 75 -1.18 -1.62 3.16
N LYS A 76 -1.90 -2.72 3.04
CA LYS A 76 -3.31 -2.81 3.40
C LYS A 76 -3.37 -3.37 4.80
N THR A 77 -4.02 -2.65 5.69
CA THR A 77 -4.23 -3.08 7.08
C THR A 77 -5.66 -2.81 7.53
N SER A 78 -6.06 -3.50 8.58
CA SER A 78 -7.30 -3.23 9.30
C SER A 78 -7.14 -2.02 10.23
N ALA A 79 -8.24 -1.45 10.71
CA ALA A 79 -8.17 -0.31 11.64
C ALA A 79 -7.58 -0.71 13.00
N SER A 80 -7.88 -1.92 13.47
CA SER A 80 -7.47 -2.40 14.79
C SER A 80 -5.95 -2.40 15.03
N PRO A 81 -5.09 -2.95 14.16
CA PRO A 81 -3.64 -2.83 14.33
C PRO A 81 -3.14 -1.38 14.31
N MET A 82 -3.82 -0.51 13.57
CA MET A 82 -3.45 0.91 13.48
C MET A 82 -3.67 1.68 14.79
N GLU A 83 -4.57 1.22 15.66
CA GLU A 83 -4.88 1.88 16.93
C GLU A 83 -3.67 2.00 17.87
N GLY A 84 -2.73 1.07 17.77
CA GLY A 84 -1.47 1.10 18.51
C GLY A 84 -0.49 2.18 18.04
N PHE A 85 -0.58 2.57 16.77
CA PHE A 85 0.29 3.56 16.14
C PHE A 85 -0.35 4.95 16.09
N VAL A 86 -1.66 4.99 15.85
CA VAL A 86 -2.44 6.23 15.76
C VAL A 86 -3.66 6.12 16.67
N PRO A 87 -3.59 6.56 17.93
CA PRO A 87 -4.66 6.38 18.91
C PRO A 87 -6.02 6.95 18.49
N LYS A 88 -6.04 7.99 17.65
CA LYS A 88 -7.29 8.59 17.13
C LYS A 88 -8.11 7.64 16.28
N ILE A 89 -7.51 6.61 15.69
CA ILE A 89 -8.20 5.62 14.87
C ILE A 89 -9.15 4.75 15.69
N ARG A 90 -8.97 4.69 17.02
CA ARG A 90 -9.87 3.98 17.94
C ARG A 90 -11.33 4.41 17.82
N ILE A 91 -11.60 5.63 17.34
CA ILE A 91 -12.95 6.11 17.12
C ILE A 91 -13.75 5.20 16.18
N PHE A 92 -13.11 4.59 15.20
CA PHE A 92 -13.77 3.67 14.25
C PHE A 92 -14.13 2.31 14.86
N GLY A 93 -13.51 1.94 15.99
CA GLY A 93 -13.79 0.71 16.73
C GLY A 93 -14.88 0.87 17.78
N ILE A 94 -15.41 2.06 18.04
CA ILE A 94 -16.45 2.29 19.04
C ILE A 94 -17.80 1.80 18.49
N PRO A 95 -18.43 0.79 19.16
CA PRO A 95 -19.73 0.30 18.71
C PRO A 95 -20.79 1.39 18.78
N TYR A 96 -21.72 1.36 17.82
CA TYR A 96 -22.87 2.26 17.73
C TYR A 96 -22.56 3.76 17.61
N LEU A 97 -21.31 4.14 17.36
CA LEU A 97 -20.94 5.54 17.15
C LEU A 97 -21.55 6.11 15.84
N PHE A 98 -21.59 5.28 14.81
CA PHE A 98 -22.14 5.64 13.51
C PHE A 98 -23.54 5.05 13.36
N ARG A 99 -24.51 5.89 12.89
CA ARG A 99 -25.91 5.48 12.71
C ARG A 99 -26.08 4.49 11.55
N ASP A 100 -25.31 4.70 10.49
CA ASP A 100 -25.37 3.94 9.24
C ASP A 100 -24.06 4.13 8.45
N ALA A 101 -23.94 3.42 7.34
CA ALA A 101 -22.78 3.51 6.46
C ALA A 101 -22.60 4.92 5.87
N GLU A 102 -23.69 5.61 5.55
CA GLU A 102 -23.61 6.96 4.99
C GLU A 102 -23.00 7.95 6.01
N HIS A 103 -23.43 7.86 7.27
CA HIS A 103 -22.85 8.65 8.36
C HIS A 103 -21.36 8.36 8.55
N PHE A 104 -20.97 7.09 8.48
CA PHE A 104 -19.56 6.68 8.58
C PHE A 104 -18.69 7.32 7.49
N TRP A 105 -19.19 7.39 6.26
CA TRP A 105 -18.42 7.94 5.13
C TRP A 105 -18.40 9.47 5.05
N LYS A 106 -19.20 10.16 5.87
CA LYS A 106 -19.25 11.63 5.95
C LYS A 106 -18.28 12.21 7.00
N VAL A 107 -17.73 11.37 7.85
CA VAL A 107 -16.80 11.75 8.92
C VAL A 107 -15.35 11.55 8.46
#